data_631ab02c530b26319f2ab3e87427e54b
#
_entry.id   631ab02c530b26319f2ab3e87427e54b
#
_cell.length_a   1.000
_cell.length_b   1.000
_cell.length_c   1.000
_cell.angle_alpha   90.00
_cell.angle_beta   90.00
_cell.angle_gamma   90.00
#
_symmetry.space_group_name_H-M   'P 1'
#
loop_
_entity.id
_entity.type
_entity.pdbx_description
1 polymer ?
#
loop_
_entity_poly.entity_id
_entity_poly.type
_entity_poly.pdbx_seq_one_letter_code
_entity_poly.pdbx_strand_id
1 'polypeptide(L)'
;MPDRIEEFLEAGLIAHIAYVENGEPRTIPFFYHYEAGHIYVHGSAGAGTLRILEDGRQVAVSVALLDDLVASKTASHHTANYRSVVVFGRCHRISNLAKKRRILDATTERYFPGRHTPQDYAPATDDDLTRMELVAIEIEEAQAKARSGGPMGPNDDEENAPGTAFVAPA
;
A
#
# COMPACT_ATOMS: atom_id res chain seq x y z
N MET A 1 2.93 -18.78 0.37
CA MET A 1 3.56 -17.44 0.49
C MET A 1 3.03 -16.44 -0.53
N PRO A 2 2.84 -16.75 -1.84
CA PRO A 2 2.22 -15.80 -2.77
C PRO A 2 0.91 -15.24 -2.26
N ASP A 3 0.01 -16.10 -1.77
CA ASP A 3 -1.32 -15.74 -1.28
C ASP A 3 -1.32 -14.64 -0.19
N ARG A 4 -0.30 -14.64 0.70
CA ARG A 4 -0.21 -13.61 1.75
C ARG A 4 0.28 -12.25 1.24
N ILE A 5 1.09 -12.23 0.17
CA ILE A 5 1.54 -10.99 -0.46
C ILE A 5 0.35 -10.30 -1.10
N GLU A 6 -0.46 -11.02 -1.87
CA GLU A 6 -1.67 -10.51 -2.49
C GLU A 6 -2.68 -10.01 -1.45
N GLU A 7 -2.97 -10.83 -0.43
CA GLU A 7 -3.85 -10.46 0.68
C GLU A 7 -3.43 -9.13 1.33
N PHE A 8 -2.14 -8.93 1.59
CA PHE A 8 -1.65 -7.71 2.25
C PHE A 8 -1.66 -6.50 1.31
N LEU A 9 -1.37 -6.70 0.02
CA LEU A 9 -1.50 -5.65 -0.99
C LEU A 9 -2.98 -5.26 -1.22
N GLU A 10 -3.90 -6.21 -1.14
CA GLU A 10 -5.33 -5.93 -1.23
C GLU A 10 -5.87 -5.23 0.02
N ALA A 11 -5.37 -5.56 1.20
CA ALA A 11 -5.83 -4.95 2.45
C ALA A 11 -5.27 -3.55 2.69
N GLY A 12 -4.05 -3.25 2.21
CA GLY A 12 -3.39 -1.96 2.42
C GLY A 12 -4.03 -0.83 1.62
N LEU A 13 -3.98 0.40 2.12
CA LEU A 13 -4.59 1.57 1.47
C LEU A 13 -3.55 2.55 0.91
N ILE A 14 -2.36 2.59 1.49
CA ILE A 14 -1.29 3.52 1.09
C ILE A 14 -0.03 2.73 0.78
N ALA A 15 0.52 2.97 -0.40
CA ALA A 15 1.82 2.49 -0.80
C ALA A 15 2.86 3.62 -0.71
N HIS A 16 4.01 3.34 -0.11
CA HIS A 16 5.15 4.24 -0.14
C HIS A 16 6.10 3.77 -1.22
N ILE A 17 6.24 4.56 -2.28
CA ILE A 17 7.10 4.27 -3.42
C ILE A 17 8.44 4.95 -3.20
N ALA A 18 9.50 4.16 -3.05
CA ALA A 18 10.87 4.63 -2.90
C ALA A 18 11.64 4.46 -4.21
N TYR A 19 12.41 5.48 -4.57
CA TYR A 19 13.27 5.51 -5.76
C TYR A 19 14.53 6.35 -5.49
N VAL A 20 15.50 6.30 -6.40
CA VAL A 20 16.71 7.13 -6.32
C VAL A 20 16.65 8.18 -7.42
N GLU A 21 16.81 9.44 -7.08
CA GLU A 21 16.90 10.58 -8.00
C GLU A 21 18.19 11.35 -7.76
N ASN A 22 19.03 11.48 -8.78
CA ASN A 22 20.35 12.15 -8.69
C ASN A 22 21.23 11.63 -7.54
N GLY A 23 21.15 10.30 -7.26
CA GLY A 23 21.90 9.67 -6.17
C GLY A 23 21.24 9.80 -4.79
N GLU A 24 20.15 10.53 -4.67
CA GLU A 24 19.43 10.72 -3.40
C GLU A 24 18.19 9.81 -3.31
N PRO A 25 17.96 9.16 -2.16
CA PRO A 25 16.73 8.39 -1.95
C PRO A 25 15.53 9.33 -1.80
N ARG A 26 14.43 8.97 -2.45
CA ARG A 26 13.14 9.64 -2.39
C ARG A 26 12.07 8.64 -2.02
N THR A 27 11.02 9.09 -1.34
CA THR A 27 9.84 8.27 -1.07
C THR A 27 8.58 9.12 -1.15
N ILE A 28 7.50 8.53 -1.70
CA ILE A 28 6.23 9.23 -1.88
C ILE A 28 5.08 8.27 -1.57
N PRO A 29 4.11 8.69 -0.73
CA PRO A 29 2.90 7.93 -0.49
C PRO A 29 1.89 8.11 -1.64
N PHE A 30 1.22 7.01 -2.01
CA PHE A 30 0.13 7.00 -2.99
C PHE A 30 -1.02 6.12 -2.53
N PHE A 31 -2.24 6.47 -2.87
CA PHE A 31 -3.31 5.51 -3.06
C PHE A 31 -2.97 4.64 -4.26
N TYR A 32 -3.28 3.37 -4.19
CA TYR A 32 -2.93 2.43 -5.24
C TYR A 32 -4.02 1.39 -5.49
N HIS A 33 -4.00 0.81 -6.66
CA HIS A 33 -4.77 -0.38 -6.99
C HIS A 33 -3.80 -1.53 -7.27
N TYR A 34 -4.03 -2.69 -6.65
CA TYR A 34 -3.31 -3.91 -6.93
C TYR A 34 -4.16 -4.82 -7.81
N GLU A 35 -3.58 -5.32 -8.89
CA GLU A 35 -4.23 -6.29 -9.78
C GLU A 35 -3.18 -7.09 -10.55
N ALA A 36 -3.32 -8.42 -10.51
CA ALA A 36 -2.56 -9.36 -11.36
C ALA A 36 -1.04 -9.08 -11.39
N GLY A 37 -0.41 -8.96 -10.23
CA GLY A 37 1.04 -8.74 -10.12
C GLY A 37 1.51 -7.32 -10.43
N HIS A 38 0.59 -6.36 -10.49
CA HIS A 38 0.92 -4.94 -10.73
C HIS A 38 0.32 -4.04 -9.66
N ILE A 39 1.08 -3.03 -9.27
CA ILE A 39 0.61 -1.91 -8.45
C ILE A 39 0.41 -0.72 -9.38
N TYR A 40 -0.81 -0.18 -9.41
CA TYR A 40 -1.16 0.99 -10.22
C TYR A 40 -1.29 2.22 -9.34
N VAL A 41 -0.65 3.30 -9.76
CA VAL A 41 -0.76 4.62 -9.13
C VAL A 41 -1.09 5.67 -10.19
N HIS A 42 -1.93 6.64 -9.84
CA HIS A 42 -2.32 7.69 -10.76
C HIS A 42 -2.20 9.08 -10.12
N GLY A 43 -2.15 10.10 -10.95
CA GLY A 43 -2.12 11.50 -10.55
C GLY A 43 -2.29 12.43 -11.73
N SER A 44 -2.26 13.74 -11.46
CA SER A 44 -2.35 14.74 -12.54
C SER A 44 -1.05 14.80 -13.35
N ALA A 45 -1.15 15.03 -14.65
CA ALA A 45 0.00 15.20 -15.56
C ALA A 45 0.97 16.33 -15.15
N GLY A 46 0.52 17.28 -14.32
CA GLY A 46 1.35 18.35 -13.77
C GLY A 46 2.19 17.95 -12.56
N ALA A 47 1.91 16.82 -11.92
CA ALA A 47 2.68 16.34 -10.79
C ALA A 47 3.97 15.67 -11.31
N GLY A 48 5.09 16.39 -11.29
CA GLY A 48 6.39 15.94 -11.81
C GLY A 48 6.87 14.58 -11.30
N THR A 49 6.36 14.16 -10.15
CA THR A 49 6.67 12.89 -9.48
C THR A 49 6.35 11.65 -10.32
N LEU A 50 5.18 11.60 -10.96
CA LEU A 50 4.80 10.44 -11.77
C LEU A 50 5.63 10.32 -13.05
N ARG A 51 6.17 11.45 -13.57
CA ARG A 51 7.08 11.42 -14.72
C ARG A 51 8.39 10.71 -14.41
N ILE A 52 8.87 10.81 -13.18
CA ILE A 52 10.10 10.13 -12.75
C ILE A 52 9.87 8.61 -12.69
N LEU A 53 8.66 8.19 -12.34
CA LEU A 53 8.29 6.78 -12.29
C LEU A 53 8.00 6.15 -13.65
N GLU A 54 7.93 6.95 -14.73
CA GLU A 54 7.57 6.49 -16.08
C GLU A 54 8.76 5.96 -16.91
N ASP A 55 9.99 6.16 -16.50
CA ASP A 55 11.19 5.90 -17.28
C ASP A 55 11.73 4.46 -17.22
N GLY A 56 10.92 3.50 -16.77
CA GLY A 56 11.34 2.11 -16.54
C GLY A 56 12.21 1.95 -15.29
N ARG A 57 12.24 2.98 -14.44
CA ARG A 57 13.03 3.03 -13.21
C ARG A 57 12.64 1.91 -12.27
N GLN A 58 13.64 1.32 -11.67
CA GLN A 58 13.46 0.37 -10.58
C GLN A 58 13.05 1.11 -9.30
N VAL A 59 12.05 0.57 -8.63
CA VAL A 59 11.48 1.15 -7.40
C VAL A 59 11.30 0.07 -6.33
N ALA A 60 11.26 0.51 -5.08
CA ALA A 60 10.75 -0.30 -3.98
C ALA A 60 9.40 0.27 -3.53
N VAL A 61 8.43 -0.60 -3.29
CA VAL A 61 7.10 -0.21 -2.78
C VAL A 61 6.88 -0.88 -1.44
N SER A 62 6.56 -0.09 -0.41
CA SER A 62 6.23 -0.59 0.91
C SER A 62 4.76 -0.32 1.23
N VAL A 63 4.07 -1.38 1.67
CA VAL A 63 2.71 -1.31 2.22
C VAL A 63 2.75 -1.90 3.62
N ALA A 64 2.19 -1.20 4.60
CA ALA A 64 2.12 -1.66 5.98
C ALA A 64 0.74 -1.39 6.58
N LEU A 65 0.27 -2.36 7.35
CA LEU A 65 -0.96 -2.27 8.13
C LEU A 65 -0.58 -2.49 9.61
N LEU A 66 -1.02 -1.58 10.46
CA LEU A 66 -0.97 -1.74 11.89
C LEU A 66 -2.31 -2.32 12.33
N ASP A 67 -2.30 -3.54 12.85
CA ASP A 67 -3.53 -4.21 13.26
C ASP A 67 -3.84 -3.93 14.74
N ASP A 68 -2.85 -4.15 15.65
CA ASP A 68 -3.03 -3.91 17.08
C ASP A 68 -1.74 -3.40 17.73
N LEU A 69 -1.89 -2.76 18.89
CA LEU A 69 -0.80 -2.47 19.82
C LEU A 69 -0.78 -3.55 20.90
N VAL A 70 0.39 -4.06 21.23
CA VAL A 70 0.59 -5.13 22.21
C VAL A 70 1.43 -4.61 23.37
N ALA A 71 0.78 -4.37 24.48
CA ALA A 71 1.42 -3.95 25.73
C ALA A 71 1.90 -5.16 26.53
N SER A 72 3.10 -5.07 27.05
CA SER A 72 3.70 -6.06 27.97
C SER A 72 3.91 -5.43 29.33
N LYS A 73 4.04 -6.22 30.37
CA LYS A 73 4.48 -5.76 31.68
C LYS A 73 5.95 -5.32 31.70
N THR A 74 6.71 -5.71 30.67
CA THR A 74 8.12 -5.34 30.50
C THR A 74 8.30 -4.37 29.33
N ALA A 75 8.88 -3.22 29.54
CA ALA A 75 8.99 -2.13 28.56
C ALA A 75 9.61 -2.57 27.22
N SER A 76 10.64 -3.40 27.23
CA SER A 76 11.31 -3.90 26.03
C SER A 76 10.50 -4.90 25.21
N HIS A 77 9.34 -5.35 25.70
CA HIS A 77 8.48 -6.33 25.07
C HIS A 77 7.17 -5.72 24.54
N HIS A 78 6.97 -4.41 24.67
CA HIS A 78 5.91 -3.73 23.93
C HIS A 78 6.14 -3.90 22.44
N THR A 79 5.09 -4.20 21.69
CA THR A 79 5.18 -4.47 20.25
C THR A 79 3.84 -4.16 19.55
N ALA A 80 3.70 -4.57 18.30
CA ALA A 80 2.46 -4.43 17.53
C ALA A 80 2.16 -5.71 16.75
N ASN A 81 0.92 -5.97 16.49
CA ASN A 81 0.47 -6.87 15.43
C ASN A 81 0.42 -6.06 14.14
N TYR A 82 0.98 -6.60 13.08
CA TYR A 82 1.09 -5.90 11.81
C TYR A 82 1.21 -6.86 10.64
N ARG A 83 0.89 -6.35 9.48
CA ARG A 83 1.14 -6.98 8.18
C ARG A 83 1.89 -6.00 7.30
N SER A 84 2.89 -6.45 6.58
CA SER A 84 3.63 -5.59 5.65
C SER A 84 4.14 -6.36 4.45
N VAL A 85 4.23 -5.66 3.33
CA VAL A 85 4.83 -6.14 2.08
C VAL A 85 5.83 -5.10 1.60
N VAL A 86 6.98 -5.57 1.16
CA VAL A 86 7.91 -4.79 0.35
C VAL A 86 8.02 -5.46 -1.01
N VAL A 87 7.82 -4.67 -2.05
CA VAL A 87 7.88 -5.07 -3.45
C VAL A 87 9.03 -4.36 -4.12
N PHE A 88 9.75 -5.06 -4.99
CA PHE A 88 10.70 -4.47 -5.94
C PHE A 88 10.16 -4.69 -7.35
N GLY A 89 10.25 -3.66 -8.18
CA GLY A 89 9.68 -3.74 -9.52
C GLY A 89 10.04 -2.55 -10.40
N ARG A 90 9.48 -2.57 -11.62
CA ARG A 90 9.74 -1.53 -12.63
C ARG A 90 8.47 -0.80 -13.00
N CYS A 91 8.63 0.50 -13.20
CA CYS A 91 7.55 1.39 -13.61
C CYS A 91 7.32 1.34 -15.12
N HIS A 92 6.05 1.36 -15.52
CA HIS A 92 5.62 1.43 -16.93
C HIS A 92 4.45 2.39 -17.06
N ARG A 93 4.56 3.35 -17.97
CA ARG A 93 3.46 4.27 -18.27
C ARG A 93 2.32 3.57 -19.01
N ILE A 94 1.10 3.84 -18.58
CA ILE A 94 -0.11 3.40 -19.27
C ILE A 94 -0.71 4.56 -20.04
N SER A 95 -0.68 4.49 -21.37
CA SER A 95 -1.25 5.50 -22.27
C SER A 95 -2.65 5.13 -22.81
N ASN A 96 -3.01 3.85 -22.79
CA ASN A 96 -4.30 3.36 -23.30
C ASN A 96 -5.46 3.87 -22.43
N LEU A 97 -6.37 4.68 -23.03
CA LEU A 97 -7.48 5.32 -22.31
C LEU A 97 -8.47 4.30 -21.72
N ALA A 98 -8.74 3.20 -22.43
CA ALA A 98 -9.64 2.16 -21.93
C ALA A 98 -9.04 1.48 -20.67
N LYS A 99 -7.73 1.21 -20.67
CA LYS A 99 -7.04 0.69 -19.47
C LYS A 99 -7.02 1.71 -18.35
N LYS A 100 -6.77 3.00 -18.63
CA LYS A 100 -6.83 4.08 -17.63
C LYS A 100 -8.20 4.13 -16.97
N ARG A 101 -9.28 4.13 -17.75
CA ARG A 101 -10.67 4.13 -17.27
C ARG A 101 -10.91 2.94 -16.34
N ARG A 102 -10.61 1.73 -16.81
CA ARG A 102 -10.83 0.50 -16.05
C ARG A 102 -10.08 0.51 -14.70
N ILE A 103 -8.83 0.93 -14.68
CA ILE A 103 -8.03 1.00 -13.42
C ILE A 103 -8.57 2.10 -12.50
N LEU A 104 -9.00 3.24 -13.03
CA LEU A 104 -9.61 4.31 -12.24
C LEU A 104 -10.92 3.85 -11.60
N ASP A 105 -11.78 3.17 -12.36
CA ASP A 105 -13.05 2.61 -11.85
C ASP A 105 -12.77 1.56 -10.76
N ALA A 106 -11.83 0.65 -10.98
CA ALA A 106 -11.42 -0.35 -9.99
C ALA A 106 -10.80 0.30 -8.73
N THR A 107 -10.05 1.37 -8.88
CA THR A 107 -9.52 2.16 -7.75
C THR A 107 -10.66 2.81 -6.98
N THR A 108 -11.64 3.38 -7.69
CA THR A 108 -12.81 4.00 -7.04
C THR A 108 -13.61 2.98 -6.25
N GLU A 109 -13.90 1.81 -6.82
CA GLU A 109 -14.61 0.74 -6.10
C GLU A 109 -13.84 0.27 -4.85
N ARG A 110 -12.51 0.19 -4.94
CA ARG A 110 -11.67 -0.21 -3.80
C ARG A 110 -11.77 0.75 -2.61
N TYR A 111 -11.73 2.08 -2.87
CA TYR A 111 -11.69 3.09 -1.81
C TYR A 111 -13.08 3.62 -1.42
N PHE A 112 -14.06 3.46 -2.29
CA PHE A 112 -15.43 3.94 -2.12
C PHE A 112 -16.44 2.87 -2.54
N PRO A 113 -16.41 1.69 -1.87
CA PRO A 113 -17.25 0.56 -2.26
C PRO A 113 -18.73 0.91 -2.24
N GLY A 114 -19.47 0.43 -3.23
CA GLY A 114 -20.91 0.65 -3.37
C GLY A 114 -21.29 2.02 -3.94
N ARG A 115 -20.33 2.83 -4.38
CA ARG A 115 -20.62 4.04 -5.14
C ARG A 115 -20.57 3.75 -6.65
N HIS A 116 -21.61 4.19 -7.37
CA HIS A 116 -21.79 3.87 -8.79
C HIS A 116 -21.98 5.11 -9.64
N THR A 117 -21.40 5.08 -10.86
CA THR A 117 -21.66 6.09 -11.90
C THR A 117 -22.90 5.67 -12.73
N PRO A 118 -23.75 6.61 -13.18
CA PRO A 118 -23.68 8.06 -12.98
C PRO A 118 -24.44 8.58 -11.75
N GLN A 119 -24.94 7.69 -10.86
CA GLN A 119 -25.84 8.05 -9.75
C GLN A 119 -25.10 8.83 -8.65
N ASP A 120 -23.91 8.39 -8.27
CA ASP A 120 -23.15 8.95 -7.15
C ASP A 120 -22.06 9.92 -7.58
N TYR A 121 -21.57 9.78 -8.83
CA TYR A 121 -20.54 10.66 -9.42
C TYR A 121 -20.57 10.58 -10.95
N ALA A 122 -20.04 11.61 -11.61
CA ALA A 122 -19.89 11.62 -13.06
C ALA A 122 -18.73 10.72 -13.50
N PRO A 123 -18.86 9.94 -14.60
CA PRO A 123 -17.74 9.15 -15.13
C PRO A 123 -16.63 10.08 -15.62
N ALA A 124 -15.37 9.65 -15.51
CA ALA A 124 -14.24 10.37 -16.07
C ALA A 124 -14.41 10.52 -17.60
N THR A 125 -14.19 11.71 -18.12
CA THR A 125 -14.19 11.98 -19.56
C THR A 125 -12.88 11.52 -20.21
N ASP A 126 -12.83 11.42 -21.54
CA ASP A 126 -11.57 11.12 -22.24
C ASP A 126 -10.53 12.24 -22.05
N ASP A 127 -10.97 13.48 -21.87
CA ASP A 127 -10.09 14.61 -21.55
C ASP A 127 -9.49 14.46 -20.14
N ASP A 128 -10.27 14.05 -19.13
CA ASP A 128 -9.76 13.73 -17.79
C ASP A 128 -8.72 12.62 -17.84
N LEU A 129 -9.01 11.54 -18.56
CA LEU A 129 -8.09 10.42 -18.72
C LEU A 129 -6.81 10.79 -19.48
N THR A 130 -6.90 11.71 -20.43
CA THR A 130 -5.74 12.22 -21.15
C THR A 130 -4.83 13.04 -20.26
N ARG A 131 -5.40 13.82 -19.34
CA ARG A 131 -4.67 14.63 -18.35
C ARG A 131 -4.22 13.82 -17.12
N MET A 132 -4.70 12.61 -16.97
CA MET A 132 -4.29 11.73 -15.87
C MET A 132 -3.05 10.93 -16.28
N GLU A 133 -2.01 10.96 -15.47
CA GLU A 133 -0.92 9.99 -15.54
C GLU A 133 -1.30 8.72 -14.78
N LEU A 134 -1.06 7.57 -15.40
CA LEU A 134 -1.19 6.26 -14.78
C LEU A 134 0.09 5.48 -14.98
N VAL A 135 0.68 5.03 -13.89
CA VAL A 135 1.88 4.19 -13.86
C VAL A 135 1.54 2.83 -13.28
N ALA A 136 1.95 1.79 -13.97
CA ALA A 136 1.96 0.42 -13.46
C ALA A 136 3.36 0.10 -12.95
N ILE A 137 3.48 -0.50 -11.78
CA ILE A 137 4.70 -1.08 -11.24
C ILE A 137 4.54 -2.59 -11.35
N GLU A 138 5.29 -3.21 -12.28
CA GLU A 138 5.35 -4.65 -12.42
C GLU A 138 6.17 -5.25 -11.27
N ILE A 139 5.60 -6.20 -10.54
CA ILE A 139 6.24 -6.84 -9.40
C ILE A 139 7.23 -7.90 -9.89
N GLU A 140 8.53 -7.64 -9.67
CA GLU A 140 9.61 -8.58 -9.98
C GLU A 140 9.96 -9.46 -8.76
N GLU A 141 9.93 -8.87 -7.56
CA GLU A 141 10.20 -9.53 -6.29
C GLU A 141 9.31 -8.94 -5.19
N ALA A 142 8.88 -9.77 -4.24
CA ALA A 142 8.11 -9.32 -3.09
C ALA A 142 8.43 -10.13 -1.84
N GLN A 143 8.44 -9.44 -0.69
CA GLN A 143 8.65 -10.02 0.63
C GLN A 143 7.55 -9.56 1.56
N ALA A 144 6.96 -10.51 2.31
CA ALA A 144 5.93 -10.22 3.31
C ALA A 144 6.43 -10.52 4.72
N LYS A 145 6.04 -9.67 5.66
CA LYS A 145 6.29 -9.86 7.09
C LYS A 145 5.02 -9.57 7.87
N ALA A 146 4.72 -10.42 8.85
CA ALA A 146 3.57 -10.23 9.74
C ALA A 146 3.90 -10.72 11.14
N ARG A 147 3.25 -10.10 12.10
CA ARG A 147 3.15 -10.57 13.48
C ARG A 147 1.69 -10.53 13.90
N SER A 148 1.25 -11.58 14.58
CA SER A 148 -0.03 -11.66 15.27
C SER A 148 0.16 -12.40 16.57
N GLY A 149 -0.49 -11.98 17.64
CA GLY A 149 -0.44 -12.65 18.94
C GLY A 149 -0.51 -11.68 20.10
N GLY A 150 -0.62 -12.25 21.29
CA GLY A 150 -0.65 -11.51 22.54
C GLY A 150 0.73 -11.07 23.05
N PRO A 151 0.78 -10.53 24.27
CA PRO A 151 2.00 -10.25 24.99
C PRO A 151 2.83 -11.52 25.19
N MET A 152 4.16 -11.42 25.13
CA MET A 152 5.09 -12.54 25.29
C MET A 152 6.33 -12.12 26.09
N GLY A 153 6.20 -11.10 26.91
CA GLY A 153 7.28 -10.65 27.80
C GLY A 153 7.37 -11.52 29.07
N PRO A 154 8.49 -11.46 29.78
CA PRO A 154 8.61 -12.06 31.10
C PRO A 154 7.50 -11.55 32.01
N ASN A 155 6.87 -12.44 32.73
CA ASN A 155 5.81 -12.17 33.72
C ASN A 155 4.49 -11.65 33.14
N ASP A 156 4.30 -11.64 31.80
CA ASP A 156 3.03 -11.22 31.18
C ASP A 156 1.86 -12.13 31.61
N ASP A 157 2.14 -13.41 31.84
CA ASP A 157 1.18 -14.41 32.30
C ASP A 157 1.08 -14.51 33.86
N GLU A 158 1.90 -13.80 34.59
CA GLU A 158 1.90 -13.85 36.06
C GLU A 158 0.87 -12.86 36.63
N GLU A 159 -0.18 -13.34 37.28
CA GLU A 159 -1.26 -12.52 37.82
C GLU A 159 -0.77 -11.46 38.85
N ASN A 160 0.21 -11.80 39.64
CA ASN A 160 0.73 -10.92 40.71
C ASN A 160 1.93 -10.04 40.30
N ALA A 161 2.42 -10.14 39.05
CA ALA A 161 3.49 -9.29 38.60
C ALA A 161 2.98 -7.85 38.35
N PRO A 162 3.78 -6.83 38.66
CA PRO A 162 3.40 -5.43 38.48
C PRO A 162 3.10 -5.10 37.03
N GLY A 163 2.11 -4.26 36.79
CA GLY A 163 1.72 -3.80 35.45
C GLY A 163 0.59 -4.61 34.81
N THR A 164 0.23 -4.23 33.61
CA THR A 164 -0.85 -4.85 32.83
C THR A 164 -0.36 -5.16 31.41
N ALA A 165 -0.61 -6.38 30.96
CA ALA A 165 -0.35 -6.80 29.60
C ALA A 165 -1.69 -6.96 28.86
N PHE A 166 -1.79 -6.38 27.65
CA PHE A 166 -3.03 -6.40 26.85
C PHE A 166 -2.78 -6.17 25.36
N VAL A 167 -3.79 -6.47 24.55
CA VAL A 167 -3.84 -6.11 23.13
C VAL A 167 -4.92 -5.06 22.94
N ALA A 168 -4.61 -3.98 22.25
CA ALA A 168 -5.55 -2.92 21.90
C ALA A 168 -5.56 -2.70 20.39
N PRO A 169 -6.73 -2.50 19.75
CA PRO A 169 -6.81 -2.08 18.35
C PRO A 169 -5.99 -0.81 18.09
N ALA A 170 -5.36 -0.73 16.92
CA ALA A 170 -4.56 0.42 16.51
C ALA A 170 -5.41 1.54 15.91
#